data_720cb7e86242983a0b005504612081b7
#
_entry.id   720cb7e86242983a0b005504612081b7
#
_cell.length_a   1.000
_cell.length_b   1.000
_cell.length_c   1.000
_cell.angle_alpha   90.00
_cell.angle_beta   90.00
_cell.angle_gamma   90.00
#
_symmetry.space_group_name_H-M   'P 1'
#
loop_
_entity.id
_entity.type
_entity.pdbx_description
1 polymer ?
#
loop_
_entity_poly.entity_id
_entity_poly.type
_entity_poly.pdbx_seq_one_letter_code
_entity_poly.pdbx_strand_id
1 'polypeptide(L)'
;MSLIEAKGISKIYKTGAGTVEALTDVDLRINQGDFISIMGPSGSGKSTLLTILGGLNHPTRGELIVDEIPVYKLPTERLADFRREYIGFIFQSFQLIPYLTVIENVMLPLSITDRPSKEQSRVAHEILEKVGLKGKEKRLPDQLSGGEQQRVAIARALVNSPPILLADEPTGNLDSKTGQEIMNLFKDLNKEGQTIIIATHNTDNTAFSKRTFFLKDGKLKNDSRIPHIP
;
A
#
# COMPACT_ATOMS: atom_id res chain seq x y z
N MET A 1 -1.40 -19.35 -6.94
CA MET A 1 -1.65 -18.54 -8.15
C MET A 1 -0.98 -17.20 -7.99
N SER A 2 -0.45 -16.63 -9.07
CA SER A 2 0.11 -15.27 -9.05
C SER A 2 -1.03 -14.26 -8.98
N LEU A 3 -1.05 -13.39 -7.95
CA LEU A 3 -2.05 -12.33 -7.81
C LEU A 3 -1.63 -11.10 -8.62
N ILE A 4 -0.32 -10.80 -8.66
CA ILE A 4 0.23 -9.66 -9.39
C ILE A 4 1.36 -10.14 -10.29
N GLU A 5 1.32 -9.76 -11.56
CA GLU A 5 2.41 -9.93 -12.52
C GLU A 5 2.73 -8.59 -13.18
N ALA A 6 3.91 -8.07 -12.93
CA ALA A 6 4.49 -6.94 -13.63
C ALA A 6 5.54 -7.48 -14.62
N LYS A 7 5.44 -7.09 -15.90
CA LYS A 7 6.32 -7.57 -16.98
C LYS A 7 6.91 -6.37 -17.71
N GLY A 8 8.25 -6.23 -17.66
CA GLY A 8 9.00 -5.20 -18.36
C GLY A 8 8.59 -3.76 -18.00
N ILE A 9 8.14 -3.53 -16.75
CA ILE A 9 7.65 -2.22 -16.32
C ILE A 9 8.77 -1.20 -16.37
N SER A 10 8.58 -0.17 -17.21
CA SER A 10 9.48 0.99 -17.30
C SER A 10 8.69 2.27 -17.14
N LYS A 11 9.29 3.27 -16.47
CA LYS A 11 8.69 4.59 -16.26
C LYS A 11 9.68 5.70 -16.50
N ILE A 12 9.35 6.57 -17.44
CA ILE A 12 10.13 7.76 -17.79
C ILE A 12 9.28 8.99 -17.50
N TYR A 13 9.79 9.91 -16.70
CA TYR A 13 9.20 11.22 -16.47
C TYR A 13 9.90 12.27 -17.35
N LYS A 14 9.12 13.09 -18.03
CA LYS A 14 9.62 14.27 -18.75
C LYS A 14 9.57 15.46 -17.80
N THR A 15 10.70 16.11 -17.57
CA THR A 15 10.83 17.30 -16.75
C THR A 15 11.35 18.46 -17.62
N GLY A 16 11.21 19.70 -17.14
CA GLY A 16 11.79 20.85 -17.86
C GLY A 16 13.31 20.79 -18.02
N ALA A 17 13.99 19.99 -17.18
CA ALA A 17 15.45 19.79 -17.21
C ALA A 17 15.88 18.54 -18.02
N GLY A 18 14.93 17.78 -18.61
CA GLY A 18 15.24 16.56 -19.37
C GLY A 18 14.31 15.39 -19.00
N THR A 19 14.81 14.17 -19.18
CA THR A 19 14.07 12.93 -18.86
C THR A 19 14.71 12.23 -17.67
N VAL A 20 13.86 11.70 -16.78
CA VAL A 20 14.28 10.88 -15.63
C VAL A 20 13.67 9.49 -15.82
N GLU A 21 14.53 8.49 -15.96
CA GLU A 21 14.11 7.08 -16.00
C GLU A 21 13.99 6.57 -14.57
N ALA A 22 12.75 6.53 -14.08
CA ALA A 22 12.45 6.12 -12.68
C ALA A 22 12.39 4.60 -12.51
N LEU A 23 12.01 3.87 -13.57
CA LEU A 23 12.00 2.40 -13.62
C LEU A 23 12.45 1.90 -14.99
N THR A 24 13.24 0.84 -15.00
CA THR A 24 13.80 0.23 -16.20
C THR A 24 13.62 -1.28 -16.16
N ASP A 25 12.74 -1.80 -17.01
CA ASP A 25 12.54 -3.24 -17.28
C ASP A 25 12.35 -4.07 -16.00
N VAL A 26 11.37 -3.69 -15.18
CA VAL A 26 11.09 -4.33 -13.89
C VAL A 26 10.11 -5.48 -14.09
N ASP A 27 10.56 -6.70 -13.76
CA ASP A 27 9.73 -7.90 -13.66
C ASP A 27 9.49 -8.26 -12.19
N LEU A 28 8.23 -8.54 -11.84
CA LEU A 28 7.82 -8.86 -10.47
C LEU A 28 6.62 -9.81 -10.47
N ARG A 29 6.69 -10.86 -9.63
CA ARG A 29 5.55 -11.74 -9.36
C ARG A 29 5.28 -11.84 -7.87
N ILE A 30 3.99 -11.67 -7.50
CA ILE A 30 3.51 -11.70 -6.13
C ILE A 30 2.31 -12.63 -6.07
N ASN A 31 2.34 -13.57 -5.13
CA ASN A 31 1.24 -14.48 -4.90
C ASN A 31 0.27 -13.93 -3.86
N GLN A 32 -0.96 -14.43 -3.88
CA GLN A 32 -1.93 -14.12 -2.83
C GLN A 32 -1.37 -14.53 -1.45
N GLY A 33 -1.55 -13.66 -0.45
CA GLY A 33 -1.05 -13.86 0.90
C GLY A 33 0.47 -13.66 1.07
N ASP A 34 1.17 -13.17 0.04
CA ASP A 34 2.56 -12.75 0.21
C ASP A 34 2.65 -11.48 1.05
N PHE A 35 3.68 -11.41 1.90
CA PHE A 35 4.16 -10.19 2.51
C PHE A 35 5.54 -9.90 1.97
N ILE A 36 5.69 -8.84 1.19
CA ILE A 36 6.96 -8.48 0.55
C ILE A 36 7.40 -7.06 0.91
N SER A 37 8.71 -6.85 0.91
CA SER A 37 9.33 -5.53 0.99
C SER A 37 10.04 -5.19 -0.32
N ILE A 38 9.83 -3.95 -0.79
CA ILE A 38 10.62 -3.33 -1.86
C ILE A 38 11.57 -2.35 -1.17
N MET A 39 12.84 -2.73 -1.10
CA MET A 39 13.88 -1.96 -0.41
C MET A 39 14.75 -1.21 -1.41
N GLY A 40 15.25 -0.04 -1.00
CA GLY A 40 16.22 0.73 -1.79
C GLY A 40 16.39 2.15 -1.25
N PRO A 41 17.44 2.86 -1.70
CA PRO A 41 17.70 4.24 -1.28
C PRO A 41 16.58 5.19 -1.74
N SER A 42 16.56 6.42 -1.20
CA SER A 42 15.67 7.47 -1.70
C SER A 42 15.94 7.71 -3.19
N GLY A 43 14.87 7.94 -3.96
CA GLY A 43 14.97 8.14 -5.40
C GLY A 43 15.17 6.88 -6.25
N SER A 44 15.24 5.67 -5.67
CA SER A 44 15.44 4.43 -6.44
C SER A 44 14.25 3.99 -7.30
N GLY A 45 13.06 4.62 -7.13
CA GLY A 45 11.85 4.29 -7.89
C GLY A 45 10.79 3.50 -7.10
N LYS A 46 10.95 3.26 -5.78
CA LYS A 46 10.01 2.49 -4.94
C LYS A 46 8.58 2.99 -5.00
N SER A 47 8.36 4.27 -4.69
CA SER A 47 7.03 4.90 -4.73
C SER A 47 6.45 4.91 -6.15
N THR A 48 7.29 5.06 -7.17
CA THR A 48 6.87 4.94 -8.58
C THR A 48 6.38 3.53 -8.88
N LEU A 49 7.10 2.49 -8.43
CA LEU A 49 6.68 1.11 -8.61
C LEU A 49 5.37 0.83 -7.88
N LEU A 50 5.25 1.24 -6.59
CA LEU A 50 4.02 1.08 -5.81
C LEU A 50 2.82 1.78 -6.48
N THR A 51 2.98 3.02 -6.96
CA THR A 51 1.89 3.74 -7.63
C THR A 51 1.48 3.11 -8.95
N ILE A 52 2.42 2.45 -9.66
CA ILE A 52 2.11 1.66 -10.85
C ILE A 52 1.36 0.38 -10.45
N LEU A 53 1.83 -0.37 -9.46
CA LEU A 53 1.14 -1.58 -8.97
C LEU A 53 -0.28 -1.25 -8.46
N GLY A 54 -0.48 -0.05 -7.91
CA GLY A 54 -1.77 0.44 -7.42
C GLY A 54 -2.68 1.07 -8.47
N GLY A 55 -2.32 1.07 -9.75
CA GLY A 55 -3.15 1.69 -10.80
C GLY A 55 -3.26 3.21 -10.72
N LEU A 56 -2.37 3.88 -9.97
CA LEU A 56 -2.36 5.34 -9.81
C LEU A 56 -1.51 6.04 -10.87
N ASN A 57 -0.52 5.35 -11.43
CA ASN A 57 0.43 5.93 -12.38
C ASN A 57 0.70 4.93 -13.51
N HIS A 58 0.45 5.33 -14.75
CA HIS A 58 0.68 4.47 -15.91
C HIS A 58 2.18 4.24 -16.14
N PRO A 59 2.62 3.00 -16.44
CA PRO A 59 3.97 2.76 -16.92
C PRO A 59 4.16 3.40 -18.32
N THR A 60 5.40 3.70 -18.68
CA THR A 60 5.74 4.13 -20.05
C THR A 60 5.81 2.93 -20.99
N ARG A 61 6.24 1.77 -20.45
CA ARG A 61 6.27 0.48 -21.15
C ARG A 61 6.03 -0.65 -20.16
N GLY A 62 5.72 -1.83 -20.69
CA GLY A 62 5.45 -3.02 -19.91
C GLY A 62 3.97 -3.22 -19.62
N GLU A 63 3.65 -4.30 -18.94
CA GLU A 63 2.28 -4.72 -18.63
C GLU A 63 2.14 -5.07 -17.15
N LEU A 64 1.04 -4.64 -16.56
CA LEU A 64 0.62 -5.04 -15.21
C LEU A 64 -0.65 -5.87 -15.30
N ILE A 65 -0.61 -7.08 -14.75
CA ILE A 65 -1.75 -7.98 -14.63
C ILE A 65 -2.00 -8.21 -13.13
N VAL A 66 -3.23 -8.00 -12.69
CA VAL A 66 -3.66 -8.27 -11.31
C VAL A 66 -4.91 -9.13 -11.39
N ASP A 67 -4.87 -10.31 -10.76
CA ASP A 67 -5.99 -11.27 -10.78
C ASP A 67 -6.54 -11.48 -12.21
N GLU A 68 -5.63 -11.77 -13.16
CA GLU A 68 -5.90 -11.94 -14.60
C GLU A 68 -6.36 -10.66 -15.34
N ILE A 69 -6.54 -9.54 -14.65
CA ILE A 69 -6.97 -8.27 -15.24
C ILE A 69 -5.76 -7.50 -15.78
N PRO A 70 -5.67 -7.19 -17.08
CA PRO A 70 -4.64 -6.32 -17.63
C PRO A 70 -4.95 -4.86 -17.30
N VAL A 71 -4.42 -4.37 -16.17
CA VAL A 71 -4.85 -3.15 -15.47
C VAL A 71 -4.84 -1.91 -16.39
N TYR A 72 -3.78 -1.73 -17.17
CA TYR A 72 -3.63 -0.53 -18.00
C TYR A 72 -4.29 -0.65 -19.39
N LYS A 73 -4.98 -1.77 -19.68
CA LYS A 73 -5.91 -1.90 -20.81
C LYS A 73 -7.34 -1.55 -20.44
N LEU A 74 -7.61 -1.30 -19.15
CA LEU A 74 -8.93 -0.88 -18.68
C LEU A 74 -9.23 0.58 -19.09
N PRO A 75 -10.48 0.90 -19.43
CA PRO A 75 -10.95 2.29 -19.54
C PRO A 75 -10.80 3.03 -18.22
N THR A 76 -10.73 4.37 -18.25
CA THR A 76 -10.48 5.22 -17.08
C THR A 76 -11.46 4.96 -15.92
N GLU A 77 -12.75 4.80 -16.22
CA GLU A 77 -13.79 4.51 -15.22
C GLU A 77 -13.54 3.14 -14.55
N ARG A 78 -13.20 2.12 -15.35
CA ARG A 78 -12.90 0.78 -14.85
C ARG A 78 -11.58 0.72 -14.07
N LEU A 79 -10.62 1.59 -14.39
CA LEU A 79 -9.40 1.73 -13.60
C LEU A 79 -9.68 2.31 -12.21
N ALA A 80 -10.69 3.19 -12.08
CA ALA A 80 -11.13 3.67 -10.76
C ALA A 80 -11.82 2.55 -9.95
N ASP A 81 -12.67 1.75 -10.59
CA ASP A 81 -13.29 0.57 -9.97
C ASP A 81 -12.23 -0.44 -9.52
N PHE A 82 -11.25 -0.73 -10.37
CA PHE A 82 -10.11 -1.59 -10.02
C PHE A 82 -9.40 -1.11 -8.74
N ARG A 83 -9.07 0.18 -8.64
CA ARG A 83 -8.43 0.72 -7.43
C ARG A 83 -9.31 0.54 -6.19
N ARG A 84 -10.61 0.81 -6.31
CA ARG A 84 -11.56 0.67 -5.19
C ARG A 84 -11.69 -0.77 -4.71
N GLU A 85 -11.68 -1.74 -5.63
CA GLU A 85 -11.95 -3.14 -5.34
C GLU A 85 -10.70 -3.92 -4.94
N TYR A 86 -9.56 -3.62 -5.57
CA TYR A 86 -8.34 -4.43 -5.43
C TYR A 86 -7.27 -3.80 -4.53
N ILE A 87 -7.26 -2.48 -4.33
CA ILE A 87 -6.12 -1.78 -3.76
C ILE A 87 -6.48 -0.98 -2.51
N GLY A 88 -5.82 -1.28 -1.40
CA GLY A 88 -5.72 -0.38 -0.26
C GLY A 88 -4.36 0.31 -0.27
N PHE A 89 -4.33 1.65 -0.35
CA PHE A 89 -3.08 2.40 -0.39
C PHE A 89 -2.83 3.15 0.93
N ILE A 90 -1.60 3.01 1.46
CA ILE A 90 -1.14 3.64 2.70
C ILE A 90 0.09 4.47 2.36
N PHE A 91 0.00 5.78 2.62
CA PHE A 91 1.04 6.76 2.31
C PHE A 91 1.89 7.11 3.54
N GLN A 92 3.12 7.53 3.32
CA GLN A 92 4.04 7.96 4.37
C GLN A 92 3.47 9.10 5.24
N SER A 93 2.75 10.04 4.66
CA SER A 93 2.22 11.23 5.34
C SER A 93 0.78 11.05 5.83
N PHE A 94 0.31 9.80 6.04
CA PHE A 94 -1.04 9.41 6.48
C PHE A 94 -2.17 9.86 5.52
N GLN A 95 -2.08 11.03 4.93
CA GLN A 95 -3.07 11.63 3.99
C GLN A 95 -4.50 11.64 4.59
N LEU A 96 -4.61 11.94 5.87
CA LEU A 96 -5.91 12.12 6.52
C LEU A 96 -6.47 13.50 6.22
N ILE A 97 -7.79 13.58 6.07
CA ILE A 97 -8.48 14.86 5.90
C ILE A 97 -8.63 15.49 7.29
N PRO A 98 -8.01 16.65 7.56
CA PRO A 98 -7.82 17.15 8.93
C PRO A 98 -9.12 17.60 9.62
N TYR A 99 -10.15 17.94 8.86
CA TYR A 99 -11.45 18.38 9.37
C TYR A 99 -12.51 17.27 9.41
N LEU A 100 -12.15 16.05 9.04
CA LEU A 100 -12.98 14.87 9.21
C LEU A 100 -12.53 14.08 10.44
N THR A 101 -13.49 13.56 11.16
CA THR A 101 -13.25 12.64 12.28
C THR A 101 -12.58 11.35 11.81
N VAL A 102 -12.08 10.56 12.75
CA VAL A 102 -11.48 9.23 12.49
C VAL A 102 -12.42 8.36 11.67
N ILE A 103 -13.68 8.23 12.10
CA ILE A 103 -14.64 7.37 11.40
C ILE A 103 -14.97 7.89 10.01
N GLU A 104 -15.11 9.20 9.85
CA GLU A 104 -15.37 9.83 8.54
C GLU A 104 -14.20 9.62 7.58
N ASN A 105 -12.94 9.75 8.04
CA ASN A 105 -11.77 9.43 7.24
C ASN A 105 -11.78 7.96 6.77
N VAL A 106 -12.14 7.01 7.64
CA VAL A 106 -12.22 5.59 7.29
C VAL A 106 -13.38 5.31 6.34
N MET A 107 -14.49 6.02 6.45
CA MET A 107 -15.67 5.84 5.60
C MET A 107 -15.53 6.43 4.19
N LEU A 108 -14.53 7.30 3.93
CA LEU A 108 -14.36 7.95 2.61
C LEU A 108 -14.41 6.98 1.41
N PRO A 109 -13.69 5.83 1.42
CA PRO A 109 -13.77 4.90 0.29
C PRO A 109 -15.13 4.19 0.14
N LEU A 110 -15.95 4.18 1.21
CA LEU A 110 -17.29 3.60 1.17
C LEU A 110 -18.33 4.55 0.56
N SER A 111 -18.07 5.87 0.59
CA SER A 111 -19.03 6.89 0.14
C SER A 111 -19.39 6.80 -1.35
N ILE A 112 -18.55 6.15 -2.15
CA ILE A 112 -18.75 5.90 -3.58
C ILE A 112 -19.25 4.48 -3.88
N THR A 113 -19.73 3.76 -2.86
CA THR A 113 -20.32 2.42 -2.99
C THR A 113 -21.83 2.49 -2.79
N ASP A 114 -22.57 1.51 -3.30
CA ASP A 114 -24.03 1.40 -3.11
C ASP A 114 -24.43 0.86 -1.73
N ARG A 115 -23.49 0.74 -0.78
CA ARG A 115 -23.76 0.24 0.57
C ARG A 115 -24.63 1.25 1.35
N PRO A 116 -25.67 0.80 2.05
CA PRO A 116 -26.44 1.67 2.95
C PRO A 116 -25.56 2.30 4.05
N SER A 117 -25.83 3.56 4.42
CA SER A 117 -25.02 4.31 5.42
C SER A 117 -24.86 3.56 6.75
N LYS A 118 -25.88 2.81 7.19
CA LYS A 118 -25.83 1.98 8.41
C LYS A 118 -24.79 0.87 8.30
N GLU A 119 -24.67 0.25 7.13
CA GLU A 119 -23.68 -0.80 6.87
C GLU A 119 -22.28 -0.19 6.75
N GLN A 120 -22.13 0.94 6.06
CA GLN A 120 -20.86 1.67 5.98
C GLN A 120 -20.32 1.99 7.38
N SER A 121 -21.18 2.52 8.27
CA SER A 121 -20.81 2.83 9.66
C SER A 121 -20.41 1.57 10.43
N ARG A 122 -21.16 0.46 10.28
CA ARG A 122 -20.83 -0.81 10.94
C ARG A 122 -19.46 -1.34 10.52
N VAL A 123 -19.20 -1.39 9.21
CA VAL A 123 -17.90 -1.84 8.67
C VAL A 123 -16.76 -0.95 9.15
N ALA A 124 -16.94 0.37 9.16
CA ALA A 124 -15.92 1.30 9.65
C ALA A 124 -15.59 1.07 11.14
N HIS A 125 -16.60 0.84 11.99
CA HIS A 125 -16.38 0.53 13.42
C HIS A 125 -15.62 -0.79 13.61
N GLU A 126 -15.98 -1.84 12.85
CA GLU A 126 -15.31 -3.16 12.92
C GLU A 126 -13.83 -3.02 12.53
N ILE A 127 -13.54 -2.28 11.48
CA ILE A 127 -12.15 -2.05 11.05
C ILE A 127 -11.39 -1.18 12.06
N LEU A 128 -12.01 -0.14 12.63
CA LEU A 128 -11.38 0.66 13.68
C LEU A 128 -11.05 -0.16 14.92
N GLU A 129 -11.93 -1.06 15.34
CA GLU A 129 -11.64 -2.00 16.43
C GLU A 129 -10.48 -2.94 16.06
N LYS A 130 -10.47 -3.48 14.84
CA LYS A 130 -9.39 -4.34 14.31
C LYS A 130 -8.01 -3.68 14.35
N VAL A 131 -7.93 -2.38 14.05
CA VAL A 131 -6.64 -1.66 14.11
C VAL A 131 -6.34 -1.05 15.48
N GLY A 132 -7.15 -1.32 16.51
CA GLY A 132 -6.94 -0.87 17.90
C GLY A 132 -7.32 0.60 18.16
N LEU A 133 -8.32 1.13 17.44
CA LEU A 133 -8.80 2.51 17.57
C LEU A 133 -10.22 2.62 18.14
N LYS A 134 -10.73 1.55 18.77
CA LYS A 134 -12.04 1.57 19.47
C LYS A 134 -12.12 2.71 20.49
N GLY A 135 -13.19 3.49 20.44
CA GLY A 135 -13.43 4.64 21.32
C GLY A 135 -12.80 5.94 20.85
N LYS A 136 -12.18 5.97 19.65
CA LYS A 136 -11.54 7.16 19.05
C LYS A 136 -12.26 7.68 17.81
N GLU A 137 -13.43 7.14 17.49
CA GLU A 137 -14.17 7.36 16.24
C GLU A 137 -14.47 8.84 15.97
N LYS A 138 -14.75 9.60 17.04
CA LYS A 138 -15.14 11.01 16.97
C LYS A 138 -13.98 12.01 17.06
N ARG A 139 -12.73 11.53 17.24
CA ARG A 139 -11.56 12.41 17.29
C ARG A 139 -11.22 12.94 15.91
N LEU A 140 -10.60 14.12 15.88
CA LEU A 140 -9.97 14.68 14.69
C LEU A 140 -8.51 14.18 14.58
N PRO A 141 -7.90 14.20 13.40
CA PRO A 141 -6.51 13.76 13.20
C PRO A 141 -5.48 14.45 14.12
N ASP A 142 -5.64 15.73 14.40
CA ASP A 142 -4.77 16.53 15.27
C ASP A 142 -4.83 16.12 16.76
N GLN A 143 -5.87 15.36 17.14
CA GLN A 143 -6.06 14.82 18.49
C GLN A 143 -5.45 13.40 18.64
N LEU A 144 -4.74 12.92 17.62
CA LEU A 144 -4.16 11.59 17.57
C LEU A 144 -2.62 11.64 17.53
N SER A 145 -1.97 10.66 18.17
CA SER A 145 -0.54 10.41 17.97
C SER A 145 -0.26 9.99 16.52
N GLY A 146 1.00 10.09 16.08
CA GLY A 146 1.40 9.65 14.73
C GLY A 146 1.07 8.18 14.46
N GLY A 147 1.27 7.30 15.45
CA GLY A 147 0.91 5.89 15.34
C GLY A 147 -0.60 5.65 15.21
N GLU A 148 -1.42 6.44 15.92
CA GLU A 148 -2.88 6.40 15.79
C GLU A 148 -3.33 6.92 14.42
N GLN A 149 -2.73 7.99 13.91
CA GLN A 149 -3.01 8.50 12.55
C GLN A 149 -2.66 7.45 11.50
N GLN A 150 -1.54 6.73 11.66
CA GLN A 150 -1.16 5.62 10.78
C GLN A 150 -2.17 4.48 10.83
N ARG A 151 -2.68 4.13 12.02
CA ARG A 151 -3.73 3.12 12.18
C ARG A 151 -5.05 3.56 11.49
N VAL A 152 -5.40 4.85 11.51
CA VAL A 152 -6.54 5.39 10.73
C VAL A 152 -6.30 5.24 9.23
N ALA A 153 -5.09 5.54 8.73
CA ALA A 153 -4.74 5.36 7.32
C ALA A 153 -4.81 3.89 6.90
N ILE A 154 -4.37 2.97 7.76
CA ILE A 154 -4.49 1.51 7.55
C ILE A 154 -5.97 1.09 7.55
N ALA A 155 -6.77 1.57 8.50
CA ALA A 155 -8.21 1.28 8.56
C ALA A 155 -8.93 1.75 7.28
N ARG A 156 -8.64 2.96 6.82
CA ARG A 156 -9.17 3.51 5.57
C ARG A 156 -8.79 2.64 4.36
N ALA A 157 -7.55 2.15 4.32
CA ALA A 157 -7.10 1.27 3.25
C ALA A 157 -7.79 -0.11 3.26
N LEU A 158 -8.20 -0.60 4.43
CA LEU A 158 -8.83 -1.91 4.61
C LEU A 158 -10.34 -1.93 4.42
N VAL A 159 -11.02 -0.77 4.49
CA VAL A 159 -12.48 -0.68 4.67
C VAL A 159 -13.30 -1.30 3.54
N ASN A 160 -12.77 -1.34 2.31
CA ASN A 160 -13.36 -2.05 1.17
C ASN A 160 -12.93 -3.52 1.08
N SER A 161 -12.16 -4.03 2.05
CA SER A 161 -11.61 -5.39 2.06
C SER A 161 -10.80 -5.73 0.78
N PRO A 162 -9.87 -4.86 0.34
CA PRO A 162 -9.11 -5.09 -0.88
C PRO A 162 -8.15 -6.28 -0.70
N PRO A 163 -7.92 -7.12 -1.74
CA PRO A 163 -6.98 -8.22 -1.66
C PRO A 163 -5.51 -7.78 -1.52
N ILE A 164 -5.18 -6.53 -1.87
CA ILE A 164 -3.82 -6.00 -1.91
C ILE A 164 -3.71 -4.73 -1.08
N LEU A 165 -2.75 -4.70 -0.15
CA LEU A 165 -2.31 -3.49 0.55
C LEU A 165 -0.95 -3.05 0.02
N LEU A 166 -0.86 -1.78 -0.40
CA LEU A 166 0.36 -1.11 -0.82
C LEU A 166 0.72 -0.04 0.21
N ALA A 167 1.89 -0.12 0.82
CA ALA A 167 2.33 0.81 1.85
C ALA A 167 3.66 1.48 1.46
N ASP A 168 3.64 2.79 1.28
CA ASP A 168 4.82 3.59 0.96
C ASP A 168 5.38 4.21 2.24
N GLU A 169 6.55 3.71 2.70
CA GLU A 169 7.26 4.13 3.92
C GLU A 169 6.34 4.22 5.16
N PRO A 170 5.57 3.16 5.50
CA PRO A 170 4.48 3.23 6.48
C PRO A 170 4.92 3.53 7.92
N THR A 171 6.21 3.49 8.20
CA THR A 171 6.79 3.79 9.52
C THR A 171 7.75 4.97 9.48
N GLY A 172 7.92 5.63 8.33
CA GLY A 172 8.94 6.65 8.11
C GLY A 172 8.80 7.90 8.99
N ASN A 173 7.59 8.20 9.49
CA ASN A 173 7.30 9.34 10.35
C ASN A 173 7.04 8.94 11.82
N LEU A 174 7.40 7.71 12.22
CA LEU A 174 7.12 7.16 13.54
C LEU A 174 8.42 6.89 14.30
N ASP A 175 8.37 6.94 15.61
CA ASP A 175 9.45 6.42 16.44
C ASP A 175 9.57 4.90 16.30
N SER A 176 10.73 4.34 16.68
CA SER A 176 11.04 2.93 16.45
C SER A 176 10.07 1.98 17.12
N LYS A 177 9.58 2.30 18.33
CA LYS A 177 8.62 1.45 19.06
C LYS A 177 7.26 1.45 18.37
N THR A 178 6.73 2.63 18.07
CA THR A 178 5.48 2.79 17.35
C THR A 178 5.56 2.16 15.95
N GLY A 179 6.69 2.35 15.24
CA GLY A 179 6.95 1.71 13.95
C GLY A 179 6.85 0.19 14.02
N GLN A 180 7.42 -0.42 15.08
CA GLN A 180 7.37 -1.86 15.29
C GLN A 180 5.94 -2.36 15.58
N GLU A 181 5.13 -1.58 16.31
CA GLU A 181 3.72 -1.89 16.54
C GLU A 181 2.92 -1.88 15.21
N ILE A 182 3.18 -0.92 14.33
CA ILE A 182 2.55 -0.87 12.99
C ILE A 182 3.00 -2.06 12.13
N MET A 183 4.28 -2.43 12.17
CA MET A 183 4.76 -3.61 11.43
C MET A 183 4.17 -4.92 11.97
N ASN A 184 3.96 -5.04 13.28
CA ASN A 184 3.24 -6.17 13.86
C ASN A 184 1.77 -6.22 13.39
N LEU A 185 1.08 -5.06 13.30
CA LEU A 185 -0.27 -5.01 12.73
C LEU A 185 -0.28 -5.53 11.28
N PHE A 186 0.66 -5.13 10.43
CA PHE A 186 0.77 -5.68 9.08
C PHE A 186 1.02 -7.19 9.08
N LYS A 187 1.88 -7.69 9.97
CA LYS A 187 2.13 -9.12 10.12
C LYS A 187 0.87 -9.90 10.50
N ASP A 188 0.06 -9.36 11.40
CA ASP A 188 -1.19 -10.02 11.81
C ASP A 188 -2.22 -9.99 10.69
N LEU A 189 -2.36 -8.89 9.96
CA LEU A 189 -3.18 -8.82 8.75
C LEU A 189 -2.73 -9.84 7.68
N ASN A 190 -1.41 -10.02 7.50
CA ASN A 190 -0.89 -11.00 6.55
C ASN A 190 -1.19 -12.45 6.98
N LYS A 191 -1.14 -12.76 8.29
CA LYS A 191 -1.55 -14.09 8.79
C LYS A 191 -3.03 -14.39 8.50
N GLU A 192 -3.87 -13.36 8.39
CA GLU A 192 -5.28 -13.49 8.01
C GLU A 192 -5.48 -13.62 6.48
N GLY A 193 -4.39 -13.66 5.70
CA GLY A 193 -4.42 -13.86 4.25
C GLY A 193 -4.25 -12.59 3.43
N GLN A 194 -4.06 -11.42 4.05
CA GLN A 194 -3.86 -10.16 3.33
C GLN A 194 -2.55 -10.18 2.55
N THR A 195 -2.58 -9.84 1.26
CA THR A 195 -1.37 -9.60 0.47
C THR A 195 -0.86 -8.20 0.76
N ILE A 196 0.43 -8.08 1.13
CA ILE A 196 1.02 -6.81 1.57
C ILE A 196 2.32 -6.53 0.83
N ILE A 197 2.45 -5.32 0.29
CA ILE A 197 3.67 -4.83 -0.37
C ILE A 197 4.08 -3.52 0.31
N ILE A 198 5.26 -3.51 0.91
CA ILE A 198 5.82 -2.33 1.58
C ILE A 198 7.01 -1.80 0.78
N ALA A 199 7.01 -0.53 0.44
CA ALA A 199 8.23 0.18 0.04
C ALA A 199 8.89 0.78 1.27
N THR A 200 10.17 0.53 1.48
CA THR A 200 10.91 1.08 2.63
C THR A 200 12.41 1.20 2.35
N HIS A 201 13.06 2.11 3.06
CA HIS A 201 14.53 2.17 3.14
C HIS A 201 15.04 1.63 4.50
N ASN A 202 14.14 1.32 5.45
CA ASN A 202 14.49 0.77 6.75
C ASN A 202 14.65 -0.75 6.66
N THR A 203 15.86 -1.24 6.99
CA THR A 203 16.21 -2.67 7.00
C THR A 203 15.39 -3.46 8.02
N ASP A 204 15.04 -2.88 9.18
CA ASP A 204 14.28 -3.57 10.22
C ASP A 204 12.90 -4.00 9.75
N ASN A 205 12.29 -3.22 8.84
CA ASN A 205 10.99 -3.55 8.26
C ASN A 205 11.05 -4.81 7.38
N THR A 206 12.21 -5.14 6.82
CA THR A 206 12.35 -6.34 5.96
C THR A 206 12.24 -7.63 6.73
N ALA A 207 12.54 -7.63 8.03
CA ALA A 207 12.40 -8.82 8.89
C ALA A 207 10.95 -9.31 9.04
N PHE A 208 9.96 -8.49 8.71
CA PHE A 208 8.54 -8.85 8.72
C PHE A 208 8.07 -9.50 7.42
N SER A 209 8.79 -9.30 6.33
CA SER A 209 8.41 -9.81 5.00
C SER A 209 9.01 -11.19 4.72
N LYS A 210 8.30 -11.99 3.92
CA LYS A 210 8.79 -13.31 3.46
C LYS A 210 9.81 -13.20 2.33
N ARG A 211 9.77 -12.08 1.58
CA ARG A 211 10.64 -11.81 0.42
C ARG A 211 10.99 -10.34 0.39
N THR A 212 12.21 -10.01 0.00
CA THR A 212 12.66 -8.63 -0.17
C THR A 212 13.23 -8.44 -1.57
N PHE A 213 12.70 -7.47 -2.28
CA PHE A 213 13.21 -7.02 -3.56
C PHE A 213 14.04 -5.75 -3.37
N PHE A 214 15.22 -5.71 -3.96
CA PHE A 214 16.08 -4.53 -3.91
C PHE A 214 15.95 -3.73 -5.19
N LEU A 215 15.46 -2.48 -5.07
CA LEU A 215 15.35 -1.54 -6.17
C LEU A 215 16.49 -0.52 -6.07
N LYS A 216 17.32 -0.45 -7.11
CA LYS A 216 18.41 0.53 -7.22
C LYS A 216 18.46 1.07 -8.64
N ASP A 217 18.51 2.40 -8.77
CA ASP A 217 18.60 3.10 -10.06
C ASP A 217 17.50 2.62 -11.05
N GLY A 218 16.26 2.49 -10.57
CA GLY A 218 15.11 2.05 -11.34
C GLY A 218 15.09 0.56 -11.71
N LYS A 219 16.07 -0.24 -11.30
CA LYS A 219 16.17 -1.66 -11.62
C LYS A 219 15.98 -2.54 -10.40
N LEU A 220 15.20 -3.60 -10.55
CA LEU A 220 15.09 -4.63 -9.54
C LEU A 220 16.36 -5.49 -9.53
N LYS A 221 17.02 -5.56 -8.37
CA LYS A 221 18.18 -6.41 -8.15
C LYS A 221 17.79 -7.46 -7.11
N ASN A 222 17.84 -8.72 -7.52
CA ASN A 222 17.69 -9.96 -6.75
C ASN A 222 16.52 -10.05 -5.75
N ASP A 223 15.77 -11.14 -5.89
CA ASP A 223 14.88 -11.72 -4.89
C ASP A 223 15.76 -12.43 -3.84
N SER A 224 16.13 -11.77 -2.76
CA SER A 224 16.75 -12.43 -1.64
C SER A 224 15.66 -13.03 -0.76
N ARG A 225 15.42 -14.33 -0.85
CA ARG A 225 14.73 -15.07 0.22
C ARG A 225 15.62 -14.96 1.43
N ILE A 226 15.21 -14.19 2.45
CA ILE A 226 15.93 -14.15 3.72
C ILE A 226 15.86 -15.57 4.27
N PRO A 227 16.99 -16.28 4.50
CA PRO A 227 16.95 -17.52 5.24
C PRO A 227 16.39 -17.19 6.62
N HIS A 228 15.36 -17.92 7.06
CA HIS A 228 14.92 -17.85 8.46
C HIS A 228 16.15 -18.12 9.33
N ILE A 229 16.62 -17.09 10.01
CA ILE A 229 17.55 -17.28 11.14
C ILE A 229 16.70 -17.90 12.26
N PRO A 230 17.11 -19.06 12.78
CA PRO A 230 16.36 -19.83 13.76
C PRO A 230 16.14 -19.08 15.07
#